data_5675b50d5f9eeddf9b976a08a52d4a54
#
_entry.id   5675b50d5f9eeddf9b976a08a52d4a54
#
_cell.length_a   1.000
_cell.length_b   1.000
_cell.length_c   1.000
_cell.angle_alpha   90.00
_cell.angle_beta   90.00
_cell.angle_gamma   90.00
#
_symmetry.space_group_name_H-M   'P 1'
#
loop_
_entity.id
_entity.type
_entity.pdbx_description
1 polymer ?
#
loop_
_entity_poly.entity_id
_entity_poly.type
_entity_poly.pdbx_seq_one_letter_code
_entity_poly.pdbx_strand_id
1 'polypeptide(L)'
;MTPVALYSPDPARGWLPWVWLTPILMILFNAVPVIALDGWMQSQHWSTPRGDPIGLAGLHALLWIGFAPTLAAVLAWARLVEGSSLASIGLTGPAPLKTFLRGLAVGFGTVALVVVTIWMAGGMQAAGLGQAWRSPVSLLHIGLLLASFMFQASVEEVIFRGWMLSVVARKTNVAVAVLLVSLVFCFLHFSPHQPPMVMLSTFLFSLFACAWARWTGNIWGVMGWHAGWNWLLATGFELPVTGMDAHLPALLVALRPQGLDTLTGGAQGPEGSYLCSVFFVAAIVWIQWRKTRVPHNVSLTSR
;
A
#
# COMPACT_ATOMS: atom_id res chain seq x y z
N MET A 1 7.09 -3.46 -28.47
CA MET A 1 6.30 -3.16 -27.26
C MET A 1 6.12 -1.65 -27.21
N THR A 2 4.89 -1.14 -27.24
CA THR A 2 4.59 0.29 -27.38
C THR A 2 4.42 0.98 -26.04
N PRO A 3 4.98 2.21 -25.86
CA PRO A 3 4.70 3.09 -24.73
C PRO A 3 3.21 3.38 -24.57
N VAL A 4 2.73 3.44 -23.33
CA VAL A 4 1.29 3.59 -23.02
C VAL A 4 1.05 4.65 -21.95
N ALA A 5 0.12 5.56 -22.20
CA ALA A 5 -0.46 6.42 -21.18
C ALA A 5 -1.55 5.64 -20.43
N LEU A 6 -1.35 5.39 -19.13
CA LEU A 6 -2.21 4.49 -18.34
C LEU A 6 -3.52 5.14 -17.88
N TYR A 7 -3.49 6.42 -17.50
CA TYR A 7 -4.60 7.09 -16.81
C TYR A 7 -5.18 8.26 -17.60
N SER A 8 -4.33 9.07 -18.21
CA SER A 8 -4.72 10.19 -19.04
C SER A 8 -3.82 10.27 -20.27
N PRO A 9 -4.37 10.59 -21.46
CA PRO A 9 -3.57 10.80 -22.67
C PRO A 9 -2.71 12.06 -22.62
N ASP A 10 -2.92 12.94 -21.63
CA ASP A 10 -2.18 14.20 -21.51
C ASP A 10 -0.67 13.96 -21.54
N PRO A 11 0.06 14.59 -22.47
CA PRO A 11 1.50 14.46 -22.52
C PRO A 11 2.14 15.16 -21.32
N ALA A 12 3.27 14.64 -20.86
CA ALA A 12 4.17 15.41 -20.01
C ALA A 12 4.72 16.57 -20.84
N ARG A 13 4.70 17.78 -20.28
CA ARG A 13 5.17 19.02 -20.96
C ARG A 13 6.65 19.28 -20.73
N GLY A 14 7.26 18.59 -19.74
CA GLY A 14 8.66 18.70 -19.37
C GLY A 14 9.41 17.38 -19.57
N TRP A 15 10.51 17.24 -18.84
CA TRP A 15 11.40 16.09 -18.96
C TRP A 15 10.91 14.90 -18.12
N LEU A 16 10.62 13.79 -18.78
CA LEU A 16 10.37 12.50 -18.12
C LEU A 16 11.68 11.79 -17.83
N PRO A 17 11.92 11.33 -16.59
CA PRO A 17 13.15 10.65 -16.24
C PRO A 17 13.35 9.36 -17.04
N TRP A 18 14.61 8.98 -17.22
CA TRP A 18 14.95 7.68 -17.79
C TRP A 18 14.46 6.55 -16.88
N VAL A 19 14.14 5.41 -17.47
CA VAL A 19 13.57 4.26 -16.74
C VAL A 19 14.44 3.83 -15.57
N TRP A 20 15.77 3.76 -15.77
CA TRP A 20 16.73 3.39 -14.72
C TRP A 20 16.90 4.47 -13.64
N LEU A 21 16.59 5.72 -13.94
CA LEU A 21 16.66 6.84 -12.98
C LEU A 21 15.42 6.87 -12.06
N THR A 22 14.27 6.34 -12.53
CA THR A 22 13.03 6.36 -11.77
C THR A 22 13.13 5.69 -10.39
N PRO A 23 13.69 4.46 -10.24
CA PRO A 23 13.92 3.87 -8.93
C PRO A 23 14.92 4.64 -8.07
N ILE A 24 15.94 5.24 -8.67
CA ILE A 24 16.93 6.06 -7.94
C ILE A 24 16.25 7.32 -7.36
N LEU A 25 15.46 8.02 -8.17
CA LEU A 25 14.67 9.15 -7.69
C LEU A 25 13.71 8.75 -6.58
N MET A 26 13.06 7.58 -6.70
CA MET A 26 12.18 7.07 -5.66
C MET A 26 12.92 6.84 -4.33
N ILE A 27 14.09 6.22 -4.39
CA ILE A 27 14.94 6.02 -3.20
C ILE A 27 15.36 7.39 -2.62
N LEU A 28 15.75 8.34 -3.43
CA LEU A 28 16.13 9.69 -2.97
C LEU A 28 14.95 10.43 -2.34
N PHE A 29 13.77 10.41 -2.95
CA PHE A 29 12.57 11.05 -2.41
C PHE A 29 12.10 10.43 -1.09
N ASN A 30 12.40 9.16 -0.86
CA ASN A 30 12.11 8.48 0.41
C ASN A 30 13.24 8.67 1.43
N ALA A 31 14.46 8.32 1.06
CA ALA A 31 15.59 8.27 2.00
C ALA A 31 16.00 9.65 2.52
N VAL A 32 16.02 10.69 1.65
CA VAL A 32 16.46 12.02 2.09
C VAL A 32 15.58 12.62 3.18
N PRO A 33 14.25 12.63 3.06
CA PRO A 33 13.38 13.08 4.16
C PRO A 33 13.49 12.21 5.41
N VAL A 34 13.54 10.89 5.27
CA VAL A 34 13.65 9.97 6.40
C VAL A 34 14.92 10.24 7.19
N ILE A 35 16.08 10.32 6.51
CA ILE A 35 17.38 10.61 7.16
C ILE A 35 17.36 11.98 7.83
N ALA A 36 16.78 13.00 7.16
CA ALA A 36 16.71 14.35 7.71
C ALA A 36 15.84 14.45 8.96
N LEU A 37 14.79 13.63 9.06
CA LEU A 37 13.83 13.65 10.15
C LEU A 37 14.17 12.66 11.27
N ASP A 38 14.95 11.62 10.98
CA ASP A 38 15.23 10.55 11.95
C ASP A 38 15.87 11.09 13.23
N GLY A 39 16.92 11.92 13.13
CA GLY A 39 17.54 12.53 14.31
C GLY A 39 16.57 13.38 15.14
N TRP A 40 15.63 14.07 14.50
CA TRP A 40 14.60 14.81 15.22
C TRP A 40 13.60 13.88 15.88
N MET A 41 13.11 12.84 15.20
CA MET A 41 12.21 11.85 15.80
C MET A 41 12.85 11.14 16.99
N GLN A 42 14.15 10.79 16.91
CA GLN A 42 14.89 10.25 18.03
C GLN A 42 14.99 11.23 19.20
N SER A 43 15.22 12.52 18.95
CA SER A 43 15.26 13.55 20.00
C SER A 43 13.92 13.73 20.74
N GLN A 44 12.80 13.42 20.06
CA GLN A 44 11.47 13.39 20.65
C GLN A 44 11.11 12.05 21.33
N HIS A 45 12.00 11.08 21.34
CA HIS A 45 11.74 9.70 21.76
C HIS A 45 10.62 9.00 20.99
N TRP A 46 10.45 9.33 19.70
CA TRP A 46 9.43 8.75 18.83
C TRP A 46 9.97 7.63 17.93
N SER A 47 11.28 7.51 17.79
CA SER A 47 11.92 6.38 17.11
C SER A 47 13.15 5.88 17.85
N THR A 48 13.45 4.59 17.63
CA THR A 48 14.71 3.97 18.08
C THR A 48 15.87 4.41 17.18
N PRO A 49 17.14 4.17 17.56
CA PRO A 49 18.29 4.39 16.67
C PRO A 49 18.26 3.56 15.39
N ARG A 50 17.37 2.58 15.28
CA ARG A 50 17.13 1.78 14.07
C ARG A 50 15.99 2.32 13.19
N GLY A 51 15.32 3.39 13.64
CA GLY A 51 14.16 3.96 12.94
C GLY A 51 12.82 3.32 13.29
N ASP A 52 12.77 2.32 14.20
CA ASP A 52 11.51 1.72 14.61
C ASP A 52 10.68 2.71 15.45
N PRO A 53 9.36 2.84 15.24
CA PRO A 53 8.53 3.76 16.00
C PRO A 53 8.39 3.32 17.48
N ILE A 54 8.43 4.28 18.39
CA ILE A 54 8.23 4.07 19.82
C ILE A 54 6.80 4.50 20.20
N GLY A 55 5.97 3.53 20.55
CA GLY A 55 4.59 3.75 20.97
C GLY A 55 3.71 4.38 19.89
N LEU A 56 2.49 4.77 20.26
CA LEU A 56 1.52 5.34 19.31
C LEU A 56 1.95 6.70 18.75
N ALA A 57 2.59 7.55 19.56
CA ALA A 57 3.09 8.84 19.08
C ALA A 57 4.15 8.67 17.98
N GLY A 58 5.11 7.76 18.19
CA GLY A 58 6.12 7.41 17.19
C GLY A 58 5.51 6.80 15.94
N LEU A 59 4.52 5.91 16.09
CA LEU A 59 3.83 5.31 14.95
C LEU A 59 3.08 6.38 14.13
N HIS A 60 2.32 7.27 14.76
CA HIS A 60 1.67 8.37 14.05
C HIS A 60 2.68 9.30 13.38
N ALA A 61 3.76 9.65 14.08
CA ALA A 61 4.82 10.48 13.53
C ALA A 61 5.43 9.84 12.27
N LEU A 62 5.75 8.55 12.32
CA LEU A 62 6.25 7.80 11.17
C LEU A 62 5.27 7.86 9.98
N LEU A 63 3.98 7.57 10.22
CA LEU A 63 2.97 7.50 9.17
C LEU A 63 2.64 8.87 8.53
N TRP A 64 2.82 9.97 9.26
CA TRP A 64 2.58 11.33 8.73
C TRP A 64 3.88 12.02 8.30
N ILE A 65 4.84 12.15 9.21
CA ILE A 65 6.06 12.93 8.99
C ILE A 65 7.03 12.18 8.07
N GLY A 66 7.07 10.85 8.15
CA GLY A 66 7.88 10.03 7.25
C GLY A 66 7.38 10.07 5.80
N PHE A 67 6.07 10.14 5.59
CA PHE A 67 5.47 10.03 4.26
C PHE A 67 5.13 11.38 3.60
N ALA A 68 4.80 12.42 4.37
CA ALA A 68 4.41 13.71 3.81
C ALA A 68 5.50 14.39 2.95
N PRO A 69 6.78 14.44 3.35
CA PRO A 69 7.83 15.01 2.52
C PRO A 69 8.07 14.21 1.23
N THR A 70 7.98 12.88 1.29
CA THR A 70 8.10 12.02 0.11
C THR A 70 6.99 12.30 -0.89
N LEU A 71 5.74 12.45 -0.43
CA LEU A 71 4.62 12.84 -1.28
C LEU A 71 4.87 14.21 -1.91
N ALA A 72 5.28 15.19 -1.09
CA ALA A 72 5.57 16.54 -1.56
C ALA A 72 6.67 16.54 -2.63
N ALA A 73 7.76 15.79 -2.43
CA ALA A 73 8.85 15.67 -3.38
C ALA A 73 8.39 15.05 -4.71
N VAL A 74 7.62 13.97 -4.68
CA VAL A 74 7.11 13.32 -5.89
C VAL A 74 6.13 14.22 -6.64
N LEU A 75 5.19 14.87 -5.94
CA LEU A 75 4.24 15.79 -6.59
C LEU A 75 4.92 17.02 -7.15
N ALA A 76 5.88 17.59 -6.43
CA ALA A 76 6.68 18.72 -6.92
C ALA A 76 7.48 18.31 -8.16
N TRP A 77 8.14 17.16 -8.14
CA TRP A 77 8.86 16.64 -9.30
C TRP A 77 7.93 16.44 -10.51
N ALA A 78 6.82 15.70 -10.32
CA ALA A 78 5.85 15.45 -11.37
C ALA A 78 5.30 16.77 -11.96
N ARG A 79 5.06 17.78 -11.11
CA ARG A 79 4.48 19.05 -11.56
C ARG A 79 5.49 20.00 -12.18
N LEU A 80 6.66 20.18 -11.55
CA LEU A 80 7.63 21.21 -11.90
C LEU A 80 8.66 20.74 -12.93
N VAL A 81 9.07 19.47 -12.88
CA VAL A 81 10.08 18.91 -13.79
C VAL A 81 9.44 18.23 -14.99
N GLU A 82 8.43 17.38 -14.75
CA GLU A 82 7.78 16.63 -15.83
C GLU A 82 6.63 17.40 -16.48
N GLY A 83 6.08 18.42 -15.81
CA GLY A 83 4.86 19.11 -16.26
C GLY A 83 3.65 18.18 -16.36
N SER A 84 3.67 17.11 -15.58
CA SER A 84 2.61 16.08 -15.53
C SER A 84 1.38 16.60 -14.79
N SER A 85 0.18 16.22 -15.26
CA SER A 85 -1.08 16.51 -14.56
C SER A 85 -1.34 15.47 -13.46
N LEU A 86 -2.15 15.83 -12.45
CA LEU A 86 -2.61 14.86 -11.44
C LEU A 86 -3.40 13.69 -12.08
N ALA A 87 -4.12 13.97 -13.16
CA ALA A 87 -4.82 12.93 -13.92
C ALA A 87 -3.85 11.92 -14.54
N SER A 88 -2.68 12.37 -15.01
CA SER A 88 -1.68 11.49 -15.64
C SER A 88 -1.00 10.53 -14.66
N ILE A 89 -1.07 10.83 -13.35
CA ILE A 89 -0.60 9.96 -12.27
C ILE A 89 -1.75 9.24 -11.54
N GLY A 90 -2.90 9.10 -12.19
CA GLY A 90 -4.00 8.28 -11.69
C GLY A 90 -4.96 8.93 -10.70
N LEU A 91 -4.72 10.20 -10.32
CA LEU A 91 -5.66 10.98 -9.50
C LEU A 91 -6.76 11.58 -10.39
N THR A 92 -7.56 10.70 -10.99
CA THR A 92 -8.59 11.01 -11.99
C THR A 92 -9.82 10.16 -11.79
N GLY A 93 -10.88 10.45 -12.56
CA GLY A 93 -12.14 9.69 -12.56
C GLY A 93 -13.26 10.35 -11.76
N PRO A 94 -14.50 9.91 -11.98
CA PRO A 94 -15.68 10.42 -11.27
C PRO A 94 -15.72 9.91 -9.83
N ALA A 95 -16.25 10.75 -8.93
CA ALA A 95 -16.54 10.40 -7.53
C ALA A 95 -15.35 9.76 -6.77
N PRO A 96 -14.20 10.47 -6.64
CA PRO A 96 -12.99 9.93 -6.03
C PRO A 96 -13.21 9.44 -4.59
N LEU A 97 -13.90 10.21 -3.76
CA LEU A 97 -14.20 9.82 -2.38
C LEU A 97 -15.03 8.53 -2.31
N LYS A 98 -16.06 8.41 -3.16
CA LYS A 98 -16.89 7.19 -3.21
C LYS A 98 -16.07 5.97 -3.63
N THR A 99 -15.16 6.14 -4.59
CA THR A 99 -14.27 5.07 -5.06
C THR A 99 -13.28 4.68 -3.98
N PHE A 100 -12.71 5.64 -3.26
CA PHE A 100 -11.85 5.41 -2.11
C PHE A 100 -12.58 4.65 -1.00
N LEU A 101 -13.76 5.10 -0.59
CA LEU A 101 -14.54 4.44 0.48
C LEU A 101 -14.99 3.02 0.10
N ARG A 102 -15.30 2.78 -1.18
CA ARG A 102 -15.54 1.41 -1.67
C ARG A 102 -14.27 0.55 -1.57
N GLY A 103 -13.13 1.12 -1.95
CA GLY A 103 -11.83 0.46 -1.76
C GLY A 103 -11.59 0.11 -0.30
N LEU A 104 -11.81 1.05 0.61
CA LEU A 104 -11.67 0.86 2.06
C LEU A 104 -12.52 -0.32 2.57
N ALA A 105 -13.79 -0.37 2.18
CA ALA A 105 -14.68 -1.48 2.54
C ALA A 105 -14.21 -2.83 1.96
N VAL A 106 -13.70 -2.85 0.71
CA VAL A 106 -13.10 -4.04 0.12
C VAL A 106 -11.83 -4.45 0.86
N GLY A 107 -11.00 -3.48 1.31
CA GLY A 107 -9.83 -3.72 2.14
C GLY A 107 -10.20 -4.43 3.45
N PHE A 108 -11.21 -3.94 4.15
CA PHE A 108 -11.74 -4.60 5.35
C PHE A 108 -12.19 -6.04 5.08
N GLY A 109 -13.00 -6.25 4.04
CA GLY A 109 -13.51 -7.58 3.71
C GLY A 109 -12.42 -8.56 3.32
N THR A 110 -11.43 -8.12 2.54
CA THR A 110 -10.37 -9.01 2.04
C THR A 110 -9.34 -9.36 3.10
N VAL A 111 -8.94 -8.43 3.97
CA VAL A 111 -8.04 -8.76 5.09
C VAL A 111 -8.74 -9.65 6.10
N ALA A 112 -10.03 -9.39 6.41
CA ALA A 112 -10.82 -10.27 7.27
C ALA A 112 -10.91 -11.69 6.68
N LEU A 113 -11.11 -11.83 5.36
CA LEU A 113 -11.11 -13.13 4.69
C LEU A 113 -9.78 -13.87 4.89
N VAL A 114 -8.65 -13.21 4.68
CA VAL A 114 -7.32 -13.81 4.86
C VAL A 114 -7.10 -14.23 6.32
N VAL A 115 -7.36 -13.34 7.27
CA VAL A 115 -7.19 -13.63 8.71
C VAL A 115 -8.08 -14.79 9.15
N VAL A 116 -9.36 -14.78 8.77
CA VAL A 116 -10.30 -15.88 9.11
C VAL A 116 -9.86 -17.19 8.46
N THR A 117 -9.34 -17.15 7.22
CA THR A 117 -8.84 -18.38 6.57
C THR A 117 -7.63 -18.97 7.31
N ILE A 118 -6.69 -18.12 7.76
CA ILE A 118 -5.56 -18.55 8.59
C ILE A 118 -6.06 -19.12 9.93
N TRP A 119 -7.03 -18.47 10.55
CA TRP A 119 -7.62 -18.91 11.81
C TRP A 119 -8.32 -20.26 11.67
N MET A 120 -9.14 -20.45 10.64
CA MET A 120 -9.81 -21.72 10.35
C MET A 120 -8.81 -22.85 10.03
N ALA A 121 -7.66 -22.52 9.45
CA ALA A 121 -6.56 -23.46 9.22
C ALA A 121 -5.76 -23.79 10.49
N GLY A 122 -6.16 -23.26 11.67
CA GLY A 122 -5.50 -23.51 12.96
C GLY A 122 -4.26 -22.64 13.21
N GLY A 123 -4.02 -21.62 12.37
CA GLY A 123 -2.84 -20.73 12.51
C GLY A 123 -3.01 -19.62 13.55
N MET A 124 -4.19 -19.44 14.12
CA MET A 124 -4.47 -18.38 15.09
C MET A 124 -5.28 -18.91 16.27
N GLN A 125 -5.06 -18.30 17.43
CA GLN A 125 -5.83 -18.51 18.66
C GLN A 125 -6.47 -17.21 19.13
N ALA A 126 -7.77 -17.25 19.48
CA ALA A 126 -8.45 -16.09 20.05
C ALA A 126 -7.99 -15.85 21.50
N ALA A 127 -7.58 -14.60 21.80
CA ALA A 127 -7.13 -14.17 23.13
C ALA A 127 -8.13 -13.23 23.83
N GLY A 128 -9.12 -12.71 23.09
CA GLY A 128 -10.15 -11.83 23.67
C GLY A 128 -11.04 -11.24 22.59
N LEU A 129 -12.23 -10.79 22.97
CA LEU A 129 -13.22 -10.20 22.07
C LEU A 129 -13.45 -8.72 22.40
N GLY A 130 -13.33 -7.85 21.39
CA GLY A 130 -13.78 -6.46 21.43
C GLY A 130 -13.24 -5.64 22.61
N GLN A 131 -12.02 -5.87 23.02
CA GLN A 131 -11.47 -5.20 24.22
C GLN A 131 -11.32 -3.69 24.05
N ALA A 132 -11.15 -3.21 22.81
CA ALA A 132 -11.07 -1.79 22.51
C ALA A 132 -12.33 -1.01 22.97
N TRP A 133 -13.49 -1.62 22.93
CA TRP A 133 -14.76 -1.00 23.32
C TRP A 133 -14.86 -0.61 24.81
N ARG A 134 -13.94 -1.13 25.62
CA ARG A 134 -13.87 -0.83 27.06
C ARG A 134 -13.07 0.43 27.38
N SER A 135 -12.40 1.02 26.38
CA SER A 135 -11.51 2.17 26.56
C SER A 135 -11.79 3.26 25.51
N PRO A 136 -12.42 4.38 25.89
CA PRO A 136 -12.60 5.51 24.97
C PRO A 136 -11.27 6.04 24.40
N VAL A 137 -10.19 5.97 25.17
CA VAL A 137 -8.85 6.37 24.74
C VAL A 137 -8.35 5.44 23.62
N SER A 138 -8.54 4.12 23.77
CA SER A 138 -8.18 3.17 22.70
C SER A 138 -8.98 3.42 21.43
N LEU A 139 -10.29 3.69 21.55
CA LEU A 139 -11.14 4.01 20.39
C LEU A 139 -10.69 5.31 19.70
N LEU A 140 -10.28 6.32 20.46
CA LEU A 140 -9.73 7.54 19.88
C LEU A 140 -8.45 7.24 19.08
N HIS A 141 -7.50 6.51 19.65
CA HIS A 141 -6.26 6.13 18.95
C HIS A 141 -6.52 5.25 17.73
N ILE A 142 -7.46 4.33 17.79
CA ILE A 142 -7.90 3.51 16.67
C ILE A 142 -8.46 4.39 15.53
N GLY A 143 -9.27 5.39 15.87
CA GLY A 143 -9.79 6.36 14.90
C GLY A 143 -8.69 7.23 14.28
N LEU A 144 -7.74 7.71 15.08
CA LEU A 144 -6.58 8.46 14.59
C LEU A 144 -5.69 7.59 13.70
N LEU A 145 -5.52 6.31 14.02
CA LEU A 145 -4.74 5.37 13.22
C LEU A 145 -5.40 5.10 11.87
N LEU A 146 -6.74 5.12 11.78
CA LEU A 146 -7.42 5.07 10.49
C LEU A 146 -7.00 6.23 9.58
N ALA A 147 -7.02 7.45 10.10
CA ALA A 147 -6.58 8.63 9.35
C ALA A 147 -5.10 8.51 8.92
N SER A 148 -4.24 8.00 9.81
CA SER A 148 -2.82 7.79 9.53
C SER A 148 -2.59 6.75 8.43
N PHE A 149 -3.27 5.61 8.46
CA PHE A 149 -3.17 4.62 7.38
C PHE A 149 -3.83 5.09 6.09
N MET A 150 -4.94 5.84 6.15
CA MET A 150 -5.51 6.46 4.96
C MET A 150 -4.51 7.39 4.27
N PHE A 151 -3.76 8.17 5.03
CA PHE A 151 -2.72 9.04 4.50
C PHE A 151 -1.54 8.23 3.96
N GLN A 152 -0.90 7.40 4.78
CA GLN A 152 0.29 6.61 4.43
C GLN A 152 0.06 5.73 3.19
N ALA A 153 -1.00 4.92 3.19
CA ALA A 153 -1.35 4.06 2.06
C ALA A 153 -1.62 4.88 0.78
N SER A 154 -2.30 6.04 0.91
CA SER A 154 -2.52 6.93 -0.23
C SER A 154 -1.20 7.46 -0.81
N VAL A 155 -0.26 7.84 0.04
CA VAL A 155 1.06 8.29 -0.40
C VAL A 155 1.78 7.20 -1.19
N GLU A 156 1.82 5.98 -0.68
CA GLU A 156 2.45 4.87 -1.39
C GLU A 156 1.79 4.60 -2.75
N GLU A 157 0.46 4.58 -2.80
CA GLU A 157 -0.23 4.36 -4.08
C GLU A 157 -0.01 5.49 -5.09
N VAL A 158 0.05 6.75 -4.64
CA VAL A 158 0.41 7.90 -5.50
C VAL A 158 1.82 7.73 -6.08
N ILE A 159 2.77 7.31 -5.25
CA ILE A 159 4.16 7.16 -5.64
C ILE A 159 4.34 6.00 -6.62
N PHE A 160 3.87 4.80 -6.23
CA PHE A 160 4.14 3.57 -6.97
C PHE A 160 3.17 3.36 -8.14
N ARG A 161 1.86 3.39 -7.87
CA ARG A 161 0.83 3.10 -8.88
C ARG A 161 0.45 4.33 -9.67
N GLY A 162 0.59 5.51 -9.07
CA GLY A 162 0.41 6.79 -9.74
C GLY A 162 1.62 7.18 -10.58
N TRP A 163 2.63 7.74 -9.95
CA TRP A 163 3.76 8.36 -10.61
C TRP A 163 4.70 7.34 -11.31
N MET A 164 5.31 6.43 -10.54
CA MET A 164 6.35 5.54 -11.07
C MET A 164 5.81 4.64 -12.19
N LEU A 165 4.64 4.01 -11.97
CA LEU A 165 4.00 3.16 -12.97
C LEU A 165 3.70 3.92 -14.26
N SER A 166 3.20 5.16 -14.17
CA SER A 166 2.89 6.01 -15.32
C SER A 166 4.12 6.39 -16.11
N VAL A 167 5.18 6.85 -15.44
CA VAL A 167 6.44 7.27 -16.08
C VAL A 167 7.08 6.09 -16.82
N VAL A 168 7.21 4.94 -16.17
CA VAL A 168 7.84 3.77 -16.77
C VAL A 168 7.02 3.22 -17.94
N ALA A 169 5.69 3.18 -17.82
CA ALA A 169 4.81 2.73 -18.91
C ALA A 169 4.88 3.64 -20.15
N ARG A 170 5.03 4.96 -19.95
CA ARG A 170 5.20 5.95 -21.03
C ARG A 170 6.57 5.82 -21.74
N LYS A 171 7.58 5.30 -21.06
CA LYS A 171 8.94 5.12 -21.62
C LYS A 171 9.19 3.74 -22.20
N THR A 172 8.41 2.73 -21.77
CA THR A 172 8.61 1.33 -22.16
C THR A 172 7.29 0.67 -22.61
N ASN A 173 6.69 -0.06 -21.70
CA ASN A 173 5.40 -0.71 -21.85
C ASN A 173 4.85 -1.10 -20.46
N VAL A 174 3.61 -1.56 -20.45
CA VAL A 174 2.89 -1.88 -19.22
C VAL A 174 3.55 -3.03 -18.43
N ALA A 175 4.04 -4.06 -19.12
CA ALA A 175 4.62 -5.22 -18.42
C ALA A 175 5.92 -4.86 -17.72
N VAL A 176 6.81 -4.13 -18.38
CA VAL A 176 8.05 -3.61 -17.79
C VAL A 176 7.73 -2.67 -16.61
N ALA A 177 6.74 -1.79 -16.78
CA ALA A 177 6.35 -0.86 -15.72
C ALA A 177 5.84 -1.59 -14.47
N VAL A 178 4.93 -2.55 -14.64
CA VAL A 178 4.40 -3.35 -13.53
C VAL A 178 5.50 -4.13 -12.83
N LEU A 179 6.37 -4.78 -13.60
CA LEU A 179 7.48 -5.55 -13.03
C LEU A 179 8.45 -4.68 -12.25
N LEU A 180 8.91 -3.57 -12.85
CA LEU A 180 9.88 -2.67 -12.21
C LEU A 180 9.30 -2.04 -10.93
N VAL A 181 8.07 -1.52 -10.98
CA VAL A 181 7.39 -0.95 -9.81
C VAL A 181 7.27 -1.99 -8.69
N SER A 182 6.90 -3.24 -9.03
CA SER A 182 6.74 -4.29 -8.03
C SER A 182 8.07 -4.74 -7.42
N LEU A 183 9.14 -4.77 -8.20
CA LEU A 183 10.48 -5.05 -7.68
C LEU A 183 10.99 -3.94 -6.76
N VAL A 184 10.81 -2.67 -7.14
CA VAL A 184 11.24 -1.53 -6.32
C VAL A 184 10.41 -1.47 -5.01
N PHE A 185 9.11 -1.67 -5.09
CA PHE A 185 8.24 -1.75 -3.91
C PHE A 185 8.71 -2.86 -2.95
N CYS A 186 8.95 -4.04 -3.49
CA CYS A 186 9.46 -5.18 -2.73
C CYS A 186 10.83 -4.88 -2.09
N PHE A 187 11.75 -4.28 -2.85
CA PHE A 187 13.09 -3.91 -2.36
C PHE A 187 13.03 -2.92 -1.19
N LEU A 188 12.14 -1.93 -1.23
CA LEU A 188 11.99 -0.95 -0.15
C LEU A 188 11.35 -1.53 1.12
N HIS A 189 10.71 -2.70 1.03
CA HIS A 189 10.20 -3.45 2.17
C HIS A 189 11.15 -4.57 2.62
N PHE A 190 12.33 -4.65 2.02
CA PHE A 190 13.30 -5.70 2.37
C PHE A 190 13.94 -5.44 3.73
N SER A 191 13.95 -6.49 4.57
CA SER A 191 14.74 -6.56 5.79
C SER A 191 15.59 -7.83 5.77
N PRO A 192 16.88 -7.77 6.19
CA PRO A 192 17.79 -8.93 6.12
C PRO A 192 17.32 -10.18 6.86
N HIS A 193 16.48 -10.03 7.87
CA HIS A 193 15.98 -11.14 8.70
C HIS A 193 14.56 -11.58 8.33
N GLN A 194 14.02 -11.05 7.24
CA GLN A 194 12.64 -11.30 6.82
C GLN A 194 12.55 -12.62 6.05
N PRO A 195 11.55 -13.49 6.37
CA PRO A 195 11.35 -14.72 5.63
C PRO A 195 11.07 -14.47 4.14
N PRO A 196 11.57 -15.32 3.21
CA PRO A 196 11.33 -15.16 1.77
C PRO A 196 9.85 -15.09 1.39
N MET A 197 8.97 -15.73 2.17
CA MET A 197 7.52 -15.70 1.95
C MET A 197 6.94 -14.29 2.09
N VAL A 198 7.46 -13.47 3.00
CA VAL A 198 7.06 -12.07 3.15
C VAL A 198 7.40 -11.28 1.90
N MET A 199 8.60 -11.49 1.34
CA MET A 199 9.02 -10.84 0.10
C MET A 199 8.15 -11.25 -1.08
N LEU A 200 7.78 -12.54 -1.16
CA LEU A 200 6.85 -13.02 -2.18
C LEU A 200 5.48 -12.34 -2.04
N SER A 201 4.92 -12.30 -0.84
CA SER A 201 3.63 -11.65 -0.59
C SER A 201 3.66 -10.15 -0.90
N THR A 202 4.72 -9.45 -0.52
CA THR A 202 4.91 -8.02 -0.83
C THR A 202 4.99 -7.78 -2.34
N PHE A 203 5.70 -8.65 -3.06
CA PHE A 203 5.75 -8.58 -4.51
C PHE A 203 4.37 -8.82 -5.16
N LEU A 204 3.64 -9.85 -4.70
CA LEU A 204 2.29 -10.17 -5.16
C LEU A 204 1.28 -9.07 -4.80
N PHE A 205 1.38 -8.47 -3.61
CA PHE A 205 0.63 -7.27 -3.23
C PHE A 205 0.82 -6.17 -4.27
N SER A 206 2.07 -5.88 -4.62
CA SER A 206 2.38 -4.84 -5.60
C SER A 206 1.83 -5.15 -6.99
N LEU A 207 1.93 -6.40 -7.45
CA LEU A 207 1.34 -6.85 -8.71
C LEU A 207 -0.19 -6.69 -8.70
N PHE A 208 -0.86 -7.07 -7.60
CA PHE A 208 -2.30 -6.91 -7.42
C PHE A 208 -2.71 -5.44 -7.46
N ALA A 209 -2.02 -4.56 -6.72
CA ALA A 209 -2.30 -3.13 -6.69
C ALA A 209 -2.13 -2.48 -8.08
N CYS A 210 -1.07 -2.85 -8.82
CA CYS A 210 -0.88 -2.43 -10.21
C CYS A 210 -1.99 -2.95 -11.13
N ALA A 211 -2.42 -4.20 -10.96
CA ALA A 211 -3.51 -4.78 -11.75
C ALA A 211 -4.84 -4.04 -11.49
N TRP A 212 -5.15 -3.72 -10.23
CA TRP A 212 -6.34 -2.98 -9.85
C TRP A 212 -6.33 -1.55 -10.42
N ALA A 213 -5.28 -0.78 -10.16
CA ALA A 213 -5.15 0.59 -10.67
C ALA A 213 -5.33 0.66 -12.20
N ARG A 214 -4.73 -0.29 -12.92
CA ARG A 214 -4.88 -0.42 -14.37
C ARG A 214 -6.27 -0.87 -14.82
N TRP A 215 -6.94 -1.70 -14.03
CA TRP A 215 -8.30 -2.16 -14.34
C TRP A 215 -9.31 -1.03 -14.20
N THR A 216 -9.17 -0.21 -13.14
CA THR A 216 -10.10 0.89 -12.85
C THR A 216 -9.73 2.21 -13.56
N GLY A 217 -8.52 2.33 -14.10
CA GLY A 217 -8.04 3.56 -14.73
C GLY A 217 -7.79 4.72 -13.76
N ASN A 218 -7.69 4.43 -12.47
CA ASN A 218 -7.37 5.39 -11.40
C ASN A 218 -6.83 4.67 -10.17
N ILE A 219 -6.30 5.43 -9.19
CA ILE A 219 -5.71 4.87 -7.97
C ILE A 219 -6.59 4.99 -6.72
N TRP A 220 -7.75 5.65 -6.79
CA TRP A 220 -8.58 5.91 -5.61
C TRP A 220 -9.05 4.64 -4.91
N GLY A 221 -9.44 3.62 -5.69
CA GLY A 221 -9.90 2.35 -5.12
C GLY A 221 -8.80 1.58 -4.41
N VAL A 222 -7.61 1.52 -4.99
CA VAL A 222 -6.47 0.81 -4.39
C VAL A 222 -5.93 1.56 -3.18
N MET A 223 -5.94 2.91 -3.16
CA MET A 223 -5.61 3.71 -1.97
C MET A 223 -6.51 3.36 -0.78
N GLY A 224 -7.82 3.35 -1.02
CA GLY A 224 -8.78 2.96 0.03
C GLY A 224 -8.59 1.52 0.47
N TRP A 225 -8.41 0.58 -0.45
CA TRP A 225 -8.21 -0.83 -0.15
C TRP A 225 -6.96 -1.05 0.73
N HIS A 226 -5.85 -0.45 0.37
CA HIS A 226 -4.60 -0.53 1.12
C HIS A 226 -4.76 0.01 2.55
N ALA A 227 -5.39 1.18 2.69
CA ALA A 227 -5.68 1.77 3.99
C ALA A 227 -6.57 0.87 4.87
N GLY A 228 -7.64 0.31 4.28
CA GLY A 228 -8.55 -0.58 4.98
C GLY A 228 -7.92 -1.90 5.39
N TRP A 229 -7.07 -2.46 4.53
CA TRP A 229 -6.27 -3.64 4.81
C TRP A 229 -5.40 -3.43 6.05
N ASN A 230 -4.53 -2.40 6.03
CA ASN A 230 -3.60 -2.11 7.13
C ASN A 230 -4.35 -1.83 8.44
N TRP A 231 -5.35 -0.96 8.38
CA TRP A 231 -6.07 -0.56 9.58
C TRP A 231 -6.82 -1.69 10.26
N LEU A 232 -7.58 -2.49 9.51
CA LEU A 232 -8.35 -3.58 10.13
C LEU A 232 -7.44 -4.71 10.62
N LEU A 233 -6.31 -4.96 9.94
CA LEU A 233 -5.32 -5.92 10.41
C LEU A 233 -4.79 -5.52 11.80
N ALA A 234 -4.36 -4.27 11.96
CA ALA A 234 -3.80 -3.75 13.21
C ALA A 234 -4.85 -3.60 14.32
N THR A 235 -6.03 -3.08 14.00
CA THR A 235 -7.00 -2.66 15.03
C THR A 235 -8.18 -3.62 15.19
N GLY A 236 -8.54 -4.34 14.14
CA GLY A 236 -9.61 -5.34 14.20
C GLY A 236 -9.18 -6.61 14.90
N PHE A 237 -7.93 -7.02 14.64
CA PHE A 237 -7.40 -8.32 15.05
C PHE A 237 -6.18 -8.25 15.98
N GLU A 238 -5.63 -7.06 16.25
CA GLU A 238 -4.41 -6.88 17.07
C GLU A 238 -3.23 -7.68 16.47
N LEU A 239 -3.05 -7.58 15.16
CA LEU A 239 -2.01 -8.28 14.41
C LEU A 239 -1.04 -7.27 13.77
N PRO A 240 0.25 -7.62 13.64
CA PRO A 240 1.23 -6.75 13.00
C PRO A 240 0.87 -6.49 11.52
N VAL A 241 1.17 -5.28 11.06
CA VAL A 241 1.15 -4.87 9.65
C VAL A 241 2.59 -4.77 9.18
N THR A 242 3.02 -5.65 8.32
CA THR A 242 4.42 -5.73 7.84
C THR A 242 5.43 -5.66 8.99
N GLY A 243 5.14 -6.37 10.08
CA GLY A 243 5.97 -6.42 11.28
C GLY A 243 5.80 -5.26 12.28
N MET A 244 5.02 -4.24 11.96
CA MET A 244 4.71 -3.13 12.88
C MET A 244 3.48 -3.46 13.73
N ASP A 245 3.64 -3.47 15.04
CA ASP A 245 2.54 -3.66 15.99
C ASP A 245 2.09 -2.29 16.54
N ALA A 246 0.80 -2.00 16.45
CA ALA A 246 0.21 -0.78 17.00
C ALA A 246 0.01 -0.85 18.53
N HIS A 247 0.09 -2.04 19.11
CA HIS A 247 -0.15 -2.29 20.55
C HIS A 247 -1.49 -1.72 21.04
N LEU A 248 -2.51 -1.76 20.20
CA LEU A 248 -3.87 -1.34 20.54
C LEU A 248 -4.77 -2.57 20.72
N PRO A 249 -5.66 -2.56 21.71
CA PRO A 249 -6.60 -3.67 21.90
C PRO A 249 -7.53 -3.80 20.70
N ALA A 250 -7.90 -5.05 20.38
CA ALA A 250 -8.70 -5.36 19.19
C ALA A 250 -10.14 -4.80 19.26
N LEU A 251 -10.62 -4.28 18.14
CA LEU A 251 -12.05 -3.94 17.93
C LEU A 251 -12.94 -5.18 17.80
N LEU A 252 -12.43 -6.23 17.15
CA LEU A 252 -13.19 -7.46 16.87
C LEU A 252 -12.72 -8.59 17.78
N VAL A 253 -11.55 -9.14 17.50
CA VAL A 253 -10.98 -10.27 18.23
C VAL A 253 -9.45 -10.14 18.27
N ALA A 254 -8.89 -10.18 19.46
CA ALA A 254 -7.45 -10.29 19.63
C ALA A 254 -7.02 -11.69 19.23
N LEU A 255 -6.17 -11.79 18.22
CA LEU A 255 -5.63 -13.04 17.73
C LEU A 255 -4.15 -13.16 18.06
N ARG A 256 -3.72 -14.38 18.36
CA ARG A 256 -2.30 -14.69 18.57
C ARG A 256 -1.89 -15.79 17.60
N PRO A 257 -0.78 -15.61 16.86
CA PRO A 257 -0.26 -16.64 15.97
C PRO A 257 0.06 -17.92 16.73
N GLN A 258 -0.30 -19.09 16.16
CA GLN A 258 0.10 -20.40 16.66
C GLN A 258 0.48 -21.33 15.50
N GLY A 259 1.51 -22.14 15.71
CA GLY A 259 1.98 -23.08 14.69
C GLY A 259 3.08 -22.52 13.79
N LEU A 260 3.09 -22.93 12.52
CA LEU A 260 4.18 -22.61 11.59
C LEU A 260 4.10 -21.17 11.10
N ASP A 261 5.22 -20.46 11.08
CA ASP A 261 5.32 -19.09 10.56
C ASP A 261 4.91 -18.99 9.09
N THR A 262 5.10 -20.02 8.28
CA THR A 262 4.62 -20.05 6.90
C THR A 262 3.10 -19.98 6.78
N LEU A 263 2.36 -20.47 7.79
CA LEU A 263 0.90 -20.38 7.86
C LEU A 263 0.45 -19.06 8.49
N THR A 264 1.10 -18.62 9.57
CA THR A 264 0.68 -17.47 10.38
C THR A 264 1.22 -16.14 9.88
N GLY A 265 2.37 -16.16 9.18
CA GLY A 265 3.20 -15.02 8.85
C GLY A 265 4.22 -14.65 9.93
N GLY A 266 4.20 -15.34 11.08
CA GLY A 266 5.14 -15.12 12.19
C GLY A 266 5.11 -13.69 12.71
N ALA A 267 6.28 -13.13 12.99
CA ALA A 267 6.43 -11.77 13.49
C ALA A 267 6.02 -10.68 12.47
N GLN A 268 5.92 -11.02 11.19
CA GLN A 268 5.50 -10.06 10.15
C GLN A 268 3.99 -9.93 10.03
N GLY A 269 3.25 -10.81 10.70
CA GLY A 269 1.79 -10.85 10.62
C GLY A 269 1.27 -11.62 9.41
N PRO A 270 -0.06 -11.70 9.23
CA PRO A 270 -0.72 -12.48 8.17
C PRO A 270 -0.23 -12.23 6.75
N GLU A 271 0.35 -11.08 6.49
CA GLU A 271 0.95 -10.72 5.20
C GLU A 271 2.13 -11.63 4.81
N GLY A 272 2.81 -12.22 5.79
CA GLY A 272 3.86 -13.22 5.59
C GLY A 272 3.36 -14.66 5.39
N SER A 273 2.04 -14.89 5.41
CA SER A 273 1.44 -16.21 5.22
C SER A 273 1.40 -16.62 3.74
N TYR A 274 1.60 -17.93 3.47
CA TYR A 274 1.35 -18.46 2.12
C TYR A 274 -0.12 -18.31 1.70
N LEU A 275 -1.07 -18.30 2.64
CA LEU A 275 -2.49 -18.06 2.35
C LEU A 275 -2.75 -16.65 1.85
N CYS A 276 -2.02 -15.66 2.36
CA CYS A 276 -2.04 -14.31 1.84
C CYS A 276 -1.51 -14.25 0.39
N SER A 277 -0.41 -14.96 0.11
CA SER A 277 0.12 -15.09 -1.25
C SER A 277 -0.89 -15.72 -2.21
N VAL A 278 -1.56 -16.80 -1.79
CA VAL A 278 -2.63 -17.46 -2.56
C VAL A 278 -3.79 -16.49 -2.83
N PHE A 279 -4.19 -15.71 -1.82
CA PHE A 279 -5.20 -14.67 -1.99
C PHE A 279 -4.81 -13.67 -3.08
N PHE A 280 -3.60 -13.13 -3.06
CA PHE A 280 -3.16 -12.17 -4.09
C PHE A 280 -3.12 -12.77 -5.48
N VAL A 281 -2.62 -14.01 -5.63
CA VAL A 281 -2.65 -14.71 -6.93
C VAL A 281 -4.08 -14.87 -7.44
N ALA A 282 -5.00 -15.32 -6.58
CA ALA A 282 -6.42 -15.48 -6.95
C ALA A 282 -7.06 -14.14 -7.34
N ALA A 283 -6.76 -13.06 -6.61
CA ALA A 283 -7.27 -11.72 -6.89
C ALA A 283 -6.72 -11.16 -8.22
N ILE A 284 -5.43 -11.37 -8.52
CA ILE A 284 -4.82 -10.99 -9.81
C ILE A 284 -5.49 -11.75 -10.96
N VAL A 285 -5.64 -13.06 -10.83
CA VAL A 285 -6.30 -13.91 -11.85
C VAL A 285 -7.74 -13.44 -12.08
N TRP A 286 -8.48 -13.16 -11.01
CA TRP A 286 -9.85 -12.65 -11.10
C TRP A 286 -9.94 -11.30 -11.83
N ILE A 287 -9.05 -10.36 -11.54
CA ILE A 287 -8.99 -9.07 -12.23
C ILE A 287 -8.71 -9.26 -13.74
N GLN A 288 -7.75 -10.13 -14.09
CA GLN A 288 -7.42 -10.40 -15.49
C GLN A 288 -8.60 -11.06 -16.23
N TRP A 289 -9.25 -12.03 -15.60
CA TRP A 289 -10.43 -12.68 -16.17
C TRP A 289 -11.60 -11.69 -16.39
N ARG A 290 -11.83 -10.76 -15.45
CA ARG A 290 -12.84 -9.70 -15.62
C ARG A 290 -12.51 -8.79 -16.80
N LYS A 291 -11.24 -8.44 -17.01
CA LYS A 291 -10.80 -7.62 -18.14
C LYS A 291 -11.12 -8.26 -19.50
N THR A 292 -10.97 -9.56 -19.62
CA THR A 292 -11.21 -10.26 -20.88
C THR A 292 -12.71 -10.36 -21.24
N ARG A 293 -13.59 -10.21 -20.24
CA ARG A 293 -15.05 -10.35 -20.42
C ARG A 293 -15.80 -9.04 -20.61
N VAL A 294 -15.21 -7.90 -20.34
CA VAL A 294 -15.79 -6.59 -20.66
C VAL A 294 -15.30 -6.19 -22.05
N PRO A 295 -16.14 -6.24 -23.10
CA PRO A 295 -15.74 -5.75 -24.41
C PRO A 295 -15.37 -4.27 -24.29
N HIS A 296 -14.27 -3.85 -24.89
CA HIS A 296 -13.96 -2.44 -25.13
C HIS A 296 -14.99 -1.85 -26.12
N ASN A 297 -16.22 -1.69 -25.71
CA ASN A 297 -17.20 -0.86 -26.40
C ASN A 297 -17.01 0.60 -25.99
N VAL A 298 -15.90 1.19 -26.40
CA VAL A 298 -15.83 2.62 -26.69
C VAL A 298 -15.02 2.75 -27.97
N SER A 299 -15.72 2.52 -29.11
CA SER A 299 -15.33 3.16 -30.36
C SER A 299 -15.35 4.67 -30.10
N LEU A 300 -14.21 5.29 -30.15
CA LEU A 300 -14.12 6.72 -30.38
C LEU A 300 -14.79 6.99 -31.74
N THR A 301 -16.11 7.20 -31.74
CA THR A 301 -16.78 7.83 -32.87
C THR A 301 -16.25 9.25 -32.94
N SER A 302 -15.44 9.48 -33.93
CA SER A 302 -15.09 10.76 -34.50
C SER A 302 -16.34 11.65 -34.67
N ARG A 303 -16.36 12.80 -34.02
CA ARG A 303 -16.89 14.06 -34.58
C ARG A 303 -16.11 15.22 -33.95
#